data_ac7f3b32bc9671a77c11ff6d08a78d4e
#
_entry.id   ac7f3b32bc9671a77c11ff6d08a78d4e
#
_cell.length_a   1.000
_cell.length_b   1.000
_cell.length_c   1.000
_cell.angle_alpha   90.00
_cell.angle_beta   90.00
_cell.angle_gamma   90.00
#
_symmetry.space_group_name_H-M   'P 1'
#
loop_
_entity.id
_entity.type
_entity.pdbx_description
1 polymer ?
#
loop_
_entity_poly.entity_id
_entity_poly.type
_entity_poly.pdbx_seq_one_letter_code
_entity_poly.pdbx_strand_id
1 'polypeptide(L)'
;MRNLARGVAELWAQRRAELGYPLGTATASPGAPEAGTAPMPSLDAPADLAFEIGVEELPPAEVTRAAEAVRASLAEKLAATRLRHGGITVMSAPRRIAAIVAGVQPCEDDEEQAIRGPRLSAAYDEDGNPTKAALGFARGQGIDVTGLRPLTFSGGTYAGFVRHVPGRPAAQVLAAVLPAVVAELRAERNMRWNAPGLSYSRPIRWVLSLLGPHPVPFTISGIASGRLTRVHRTTPEPAITVTDAAGYLQALRDHSIEPDASVRRNRILADAAQLAATAGGQIDPDGEHAVVDEITNLVEDPVAILGSFDASYLDLPAGILTTVMKKHQRYLPVRAEDGKLLPHFITIANGECDHDLVRAGNEAVLRARYEDAAFFWRADLARPLDEMKNRLAQLTFETQLGSVADRAGRIAVIATTLADRLDLPEDERAVLQRAAELAKFDLGSAMVTELPSLAGVMAREYARHAGEPAAVAGALFEMELPRHARDALPRSRPGAILALADRLDLLTGLFAIGAEPTGSSDPFGLRRAALGLLAILRTHPDLSQLTITEGLTITEGLAIAAALQPIPAGGQLPENVLDFVGRRFDQLMLDQR
;
A
#
# COMPACT_ATOMS: atom_id res chain seq x y z
N MET A 1 -18.62 -8.50 24.23
CA MET A 1 -17.58 -7.55 23.79
C MET A 1 -17.88 -6.12 24.24
N ARG A 2 -18.95 -5.43 23.75
CA ARG A 2 -19.24 -4.02 24.13
C ARG A 2 -19.38 -3.79 25.64
N ASN A 3 -20.10 -4.67 26.36
CA ASN A 3 -20.27 -4.52 27.83
C ASN A 3 -18.96 -4.75 28.60
N LEU A 4 -18.13 -5.70 28.12
CA LEU A 4 -16.81 -5.94 28.70
C LEU A 4 -15.90 -4.71 28.50
N ALA A 5 -15.85 -4.18 27.28
CA ALA A 5 -15.05 -2.98 26.96
C ALA A 5 -15.50 -1.76 27.77
N ARG A 6 -16.82 -1.56 27.98
CA ARG A 6 -17.36 -0.50 28.83
C ARG A 6 -16.92 -0.69 30.27
N GLY A 7 -17.10 -1.89 30.85
CA GLY A 7 -16.71 -2.16 32.23
C GLY A 7 -15.22 -1.97 32.48
N VAL A 8 -14.37 -2.40 31.54
CA VAL A 8 -12.91 -2.16 31.61
C VAL A 8 -12.59 -0.67 31.56
N ALA A 9 -13.25 0.09 30.67
CA ALA A 9 -13.03 1.54 30.58
C ALA A 9 -13.47 2.29 31.84
N GLU A 10 -14.59 1.89 32.47
CA GLU A 10 -15.10 2.45 33.71
C GLU A 10 -14.14 2.18 34.88
N LEU A 11 -13.66 0.94 35.02
CA LEU A 11 -12.67 0.57 36.05
C LEU A 11 -11.34 1.31 35.84
N TRP A 12 -10.91 1.45 34.61
CA TRP A 12 -9.69 2.20 34.26
C TRP A 12 -9.82 3.68 34.62
N ALA A 13 -10.96 4.31 34.29
CA ALA A 13 -11.23 5.71 34.61
C ALA A 13 -11.28 5.95 36.13
N GLN A 14 -11.92 5.05 36.85
CA GLN A 14 -11.97 5.08 38.33
C GLN A 14 -10.55 4.97 38.91
N ARG A 15 -9.75 4.01 38.42
CA ARG A 15 -8.36 3.81 38.89
C ARG A 15 -7.46 5.01 38.62
N ARG A 16 -7.63 5.67 37.50
CA ARG A 16 -6.91 6.92 37.21
C ARG A 16 -7.26 8.04 38.16
N ALA A 17 -8.54 8.18 38.52
CA ALA A 17 -8.99 9.17 39.50
C ALA A 17 -8.41 8.90 40.87
N GLU A 18 -8.43 7.63 41.34
CA GLU A 18 -7.84 7.19 42.62
C GLU A 18 -6.33 7.49 42.69
N LEU A 19 -5.62 7.35 41.57
CA LEU A 19 -4.17 7.61 41.45
C LEU A 19 -3.84 9.10 41.29
N GLY A 20 -4.83 9.99 41.26
CA GLY A 20 -4.62 11.43 41.10
C GLY A 20 -4.08 11.83 39.71
N TYR A 21 -4.40 11.05 38.68
CA TYR A 21 -3.95 11.29 37.29
C TYR A 21 -2.42 11.43 37.15
N PRO A 22 -1.63 10.39 37.44
CA PRO A 22 -0.16 10.47 37.46
C PRO A 22 0.47 10.85 36.11
N LEU A 23 -0.26 10.70 35.03
CA LEU A 23 0.14 11.15 33.66
C LEU A 23 -0.48 12.51 33.30
N GLY A 24 -1.01 13.24 34.28
CA GLY A 24 -1.77 14.47 34.10
C GLY A 24 -3.22 14.22 33.69
N THR A 25 -4.09 15.15 34.03
CA THR A 25 -5.40 15.24 33.38
C THR A 25 -5.15 15.56 31.92
N ALA A 26 -5.89 14.93 31.02
CA ALA A 26 -5.90 15.37 29.62
C ALA A 26 -6.26 16.87 29.65
N THR A 27 -5.26 17.72 29.58
CA THR A 27 -5.50 19.14 29.30
C THR A 27 -6.23 19.13 27.97
N ALA A 28 -7.44 19.66 27.95
CA ALA A 28 -8.06 20.06 26.72
C ALA A 28 -6.96 20.75 25.92
N SER A 29 -6.69 20.32 24.71
CA SER A 29 -5.72 20.97 23.83
C SER A 29 -5.90 22.47 24.01
N PRO A 30 -4.83 23.25 24.26
CA PRO A 30 -4.96 24.69 24.51
C PRO A 30 -5.91 25.24 23.46
N GLY A 31 -6.99 25.86 23.91
CA GLY A 31 -8.24 26.07 23.19
C GLY A 31 -7.98 26.34 21.72
N ALA A 32 -8.53 25.51 20.87
CA ALA A 32 -8.59 25.83 19.46
C ALA A 32 -9.18 27.24 19.39
N PRO A 33 -8.52 28.22 18.79
CA PRO A 33 -9.13 29.53 18.60
C PRO A 33 -10.49 29.26 17.96
N GLU A 34 -11.54 29.87 18.50
CA GLU A 34 -12.87 29.74 17.93
C GLU A 34 -12.76 30.03 16.43
N ALA A 35 -12.84 29.00 15.61
CA ALA A 35 -12.83 29.12 14.17
C ALA A 35 -14.16 29.78 13.79
N GLY A 36 -14.15 31.11 13.69
CA GLY A 36 -15.38 31.78 13.30
C GLY A 36 -15.35 33.29 13.14
N THR A 37 -14.36 34.00 13.65
CA THR A 37 -14.36 35.47 13.63
C THR A 37 -13.10 36.15 13.10
N ALA A 38 -12.04 35.41 12.78
CA ALA A 38 -10.89 36.01 12.12
C ALA A 38 -11.27 36.43 10.68
N PRO A 39 -11.03 37.67 10.28
CA PRO A 39 -11.27 38.08 8.89
C PRO A 39 -10.43 37.19 7.96
N MET A 40 -11.06 36.76 6.84
CA MET A 40 -10.34 36.02 5.81
C MET A 40 -9.18 36.87 5.28
N PRO A 41 -7.94 36.34 5.23
CA PRO A 41 -6.82 37.08 4.71
C PRO A 41 -7.02 37.44 3.24
N SER A 42 -6.68 38.65 2.86
CA SER A 42 -6.55 39.09 1.47
C SER A 42 -5.07 39.14 1.11
N LEU A 43 -4.76 38.74 -0.12
CA LEU A 43 -3.43 38.83 -0.69
C LEU A 43 -3.42 39.94 -1.74
N ASP A 44 -2.31 40.66 -1.83
CA ASP A 44 -2.09 41.66 -2.89
C ASP A 44 -1.31 41.09 -4.08
N ALA A 45 -0.67 39.94 -3.90
CA ALA A 45 0.13 39.25 -4.90
C ALA A 45 0.01 37.72 -4.76
N PRO A 46 0.35 36.94 -5.81
CA PRO A 46 0.39 35.48 -5.72
C PRO A 46 1.29 34.99 -4.59
N ALA A 47 0.85 33.96 -3.87
CA ALA A 47 1.59 33.36 -2.77
C ALA A 47 1.50 31.84 -2.80
N ASP A 48 2.49 31.17 -2.20
CA ASP A 48 2.43 29.72 -2.05
C ASP A 48 1.47 29.32 -0.94
N LEU A 49 0.80 28.17 -1.13
CA LEU A 49 0.04 27.50 -0.08
C LEU A 49 0.90 26.38 0.50
N ALA A 50 1.08 26.35 1.82
CA ALA A 50 1.53 25.19 2.56
C ALA A 50 0.33 24.57 3.29
N PHE A 51 0.07 23.30 3.03
CA PHE A 51 -1.01 22.53 3.62
C PHE A 51 -0.47 21.23 4.17
N GLU A 52 -0.63 20.98 5.47
CA GLU A 52 -0.18 19.78 6.14
C GLU A 52 -1.34 19.10 6.88
N ILE A 53 -1.49 17.81 6.66
CA ILE A 53 -2.36 16.93 7.42
C ILE A 53 -1.47 16.11 8.36
N GLY A 54 -1.48 16.48 9.65
CA GLY A 54 -0.71 15.81 10.67
C GLY A 54 -1.47 14.64 11.26
N VAL A 55 -0.83 13.48 11.29
CA VAL A 55 -1.44 12.19 11.69
C VAL A 55 -0.61 11.49 12.75
N GLU A 56 -1.17 10.49 13.41
CA GLU A 56 -0.38 9.47 14.10
C GLU A 56 0.30 8.58 13.05
N GLU A 57 1.35 7.84 13.46
CA GLU A 57 2.19 7.08 12.54
C GLU A 57 1.40 6.16 11.60
N LEU A 58 1.45 6.46 10.32
CA LEU A 58 0.81 5.67 9.27
C LEU A 58 1.59 4.37 9.02
N PRO A 59 0.90 3.28 8.67
CA PRO A 59 1.56 2.13 8.08
C PRO A 59 2.35 2.53 6.82
N PRO A 60 3.53 1.94 6.55
CA PRO A 60 4.39 2.35 5.42
C PRO A 60 3.70 2.45 4.07
N ALA A 61 2.86 1.47 3.73
CA ALA A 61 2.09 1.49 2.47
C ALA A 61 1.07 2.63 2.39
N GLU A 62 0.53 3.07 3.53
CA GLU A 62 -0.42 4.17 3.58
C GLU A 62 0.26 5.54 3.43
N VAL A 63 1.54 5.67 3.78
CA VAL A 63 2.30 6.93 3.61
C VAL A 63 2.33 7.34 2.13
N THR A 64 2.70 6.42 1.25
CA THR A 64 2.73 6.67 -0.20
C THR A 64 1.33 6.90 -0.77
N ARG A 65 0.38 6.02 -0.42
CA ARG A 65 -1.01 6.10 -0.89
C ARG A 65 -1.68 7.42 -0.48
N ALA A 66 -1.41 7.89 0.73
CA ALA A 66 -1.95 9.15 1.24
C ALA A 66 -1.44 10.36 0.44
N ALA A 67 -0.15 10.39 0.09
CA ALA A 67 0.40 11.46 -0.75
C ALA A 67 -0.25 11.50 -2.12
N GLU A 68 -0.45 10.36 -2.76
CA GLU A 68 -1.11 10.24 -4.06
C GLU A 68 -2.58 10.69 -3.98
N ALA A 69 -3.31 10.23 -2.95
CA ALA A 69 -4.71 10.60 -2.73
C ALA A 69 -4.89 12.10 -2.50
N VAL A 70 -4.04 12.71 -1.65
CA VAL A 70 -4.07 14.16 -1.40
C VAL A 70 -3.72 14.94 -2.66
N ARG A 71 -2.74 14.51 -3.45
CA ARG A 71 -2.38 15.14 -4.71
C ARG A 71 -3.54 15.12 -5.69
N ALA A 72 -4.16 13.96 -5.90
CA ALA A 72 -5.28 13.80 -6.82
C ALA A 72 -6.50 14.64 -6.38
N SER A 73 -6.87 14.58 -5.10
CA SER A 73 -8.00 15.33 -4.56
C SER A 73 -7.79 16.85 -4.60
N LEU A 74 -6.58 17.34 -4.28
CA LEU A 74 -6.24 18.76 -4.41
C LEU A 74 -6.32 19.22 -5.87
N ALA A 75 -5.73 18.47 -6.79
CA ALA A 75 -5.76 18.82 -8.21
C ALA A 75 -7.18 18.87 -8.76
N GLU A 76 -8.01 17.86 -8.46
CA GLU A 76 -9.40 17.81 -8.88
C GLU A 76 -10.23 18.99 -8.33
N LYS A 77 -10.10 19.22 -7.01
CA LYS A 77 -10.92 20.26 -6.35
C LYS A 77 -10.50 21.68 -6.73
N LEU A 78 -9.21 21.94 -6.91
CA LEU A 78 -8.73 23.24 -7.38
C LEU A 78 -9.10 23.47 -8.84
N ALA A 79 -9.02 22.44 -9.69
CA ALA A 79 -9.47 22.53 -11.09
C ALA A 79 -10.98 22.80 -11.24
N ALA A 80 -11.79 22.42 -10.24
CA ALA A 80 -13.21 22.74 -10.19
C ALA A 80 -13.50 24.19 -9.77
N THR A 81 -12.49 24.98 -9.44
CA THR A 81 -12.57 26.41 -9.12
C THR A 81 -11.99 27.26 -10.26
N ARG A 82 -12.17 28.56 -10.16
CA ARG A 82 -11.51 29.54 -11.06
C ARG A 82 -10.22 30.12 -10.46
N LEU A 83 -9.75 29.54 -9.34
CA LEU A 83 -8.54 29.97 -8.64
C LEU A 83 -7.29 29.45 -9.37
N ARG A 84 -6.58 30.34 -10.05
CA ARG A 84 -5.34 29.98 -10.74
C ARG A 84 -4.21 29.76 -9.75
N HIS A 85 -3.40 28.74 -10.04
CA HIS A 85 -2.22 28.37 -9.24
C HIS A 85 -1.15 27.71 -10.13
N GLY A 86 0.04 27.55 -9.60
CA GLY A 86 1.14 26.81 -10.22
C GLY A 86 1.11 25.30 -9.88
N GLY A 87 2.28 24.69 -9.82
CA GLY A 87 2.44 23.26 -9.55
C GLY A 87 1.98 22.84 -8.15
N ILE A 88 1.49 21.60 -8.04
CA ILE A 88 1.13 20.95 -6.77
C ILE A 88 2.19 19.88 -6.47
N THR A 89 2.94 20.06 -5.39
CA THR A 89 3.91 19.08 -4.88
C THR A 89 3.38 18.50 -3.59
N VAL A 90 3.29 17.18 -3.49
CA VAL A 90 2.88 16.49 -2.27
C VAL A 90 3.97 15.53 -1.82
N MET A 91 4.36 15.65 -0.58
CA MET A 91 5.36 14.85 0.12
C MET A 91 4.70 14.19 1.32
N SER A 92 5.28 13.10 1.79
CA SER A 92 4.75 12.39 2.96
C SER A 92 5.85 11.76 3.79
N ALA A 93 5.57 11.69 5.08
CA ALA A 93 6.37 11.03 6.08
C ALA A 93 5.43 10.28 7.05
N PRO A 94 5.93 9.42 7.94
CA PRO A 94 5.08 8.60 8.80
C PRO A 94 3.95 9.35 9.52
N ARG A 95 4.20 10.61 9.91
CA ARG A 95 3.27 11.40 10.72
C ARG A 95 2.65 12.60 10.01
N ARG A 96 2.92 12.78 8.70
CA ARG A 96 2.44 13.93 7.94
C ARG A 96 2.24 13.67 6.46
N ILE A 97 1.29 14.38 5.89
CA ILE A 97 1.13 14.53 4.45
C ILE A 97 1.18 16.03 4.20
N ALA A 98 2.17 16.50 3.44
CA ALA A 98 2.45 17.90 3.19
C ALA A 98 2.27 18.24 1.72
N ALA A 99 1.47 19.23 1.42
CA ALA A 99 1.25 19.74 0.08
C ALA A 99 1.70 21.19 -0.04
N ILE A 100 2.45 21.50 -1.08
CA ILE A 100 2.79 22.86 -1.50
C ILE A 100 2.10 23.13 -2.83
N VAL A 101 1.31 24.20 -2.89
CA VAL A 101 0.75 24.70 -4.14
C VAL A 101 1.38 26.04 -4.45
N ALA A 102 2.16 26.07 -5.53
CA ALA A 102 2.93 27.25 -5.87
C ALA A 102 2.05 28.37 -6.48
N GLY A 103 2.35 29.62 -6.17
CA GLY A 103 1.85 30.80 -6.86
C GLY A 103 0.33 30.90 -6.95
N VAL A 104 -0.39 30.62 -5.86
CA VAL A 104 -1.85 30.77 -5.78
C VAL A 104 -2.21 32.23 -5.94
N GLN A 105 -3.11 32.54 -6.90
CA GLN A 105 -3.55 33.91 -7.16
C GLN A 105 -4.37 34.46 -5.97
N PRO A 106 -4.40 35.79 -5.76
CA PRO A 106 -5.14 36.41 -4.64
C PRO A 106 -6.65 36.14 -4.66
N CYS A 107 -7.24 35.98 -5.84
CA CYS A 107 -8.65 35.68 -6.04
C CYS A 107 -8.86 34.83 -7.28
N GLU A 108 -10.05 34.25 -7.38
CA GLU A 108 -10.52 33.63 -8.62
C GLU A 108 -10.63 34.66 -9.75
N ASP A 109 -10.56 34.19 -10.99
CA ASP A 109 -10.89 35.05 -12.13
C ASP A 109 -12.38 35.43 -12.09
N ASP A 110 -12.70 36.66 -12.49
CA ASP A 110 -14.09 37.07 -12.69
C ASP A 110 -14.72 36.24 -13.81
N GLU A 111 -16.02 36.02 -13.70
CA GLU A 111 -16.76 35.25 -14.69
C GLU A 111 -17.95 36.07 -15.20
N GLU A 112 -18.10 36.09 -16.50
CA GLU A 112 -19.32 36.59 -17.14
C GLU A 112 -20.27 35.42 -17.41
N GLN A 113 -21.34 35.33 -16.62
CA GLN A 113 -22.35 34.29 -16.75
C GLN A 113 -23.55 34.79 -17.56
N ALA A 114 -23.75 34.23 -18.75
CA ALA A 114 -24.94 34.51 -19.56
C ALA A 114 -26.19 33.85 -18.94
N ILE A 115 -27.10 34.63 -18.44
CA ILE A 115 -28.34 34.16 -17.82
C ILE A 115 -29.44 34.13 -18.88
N ARG A 116 -29.98 32.94 -19.12
CA ARG A 116 -31.02 32.67 -20.08
C ARG A 116 -32.39 33.08 -19.51
N GLY A 117 -33.09 33.98 -20.23
CA GLY A 117 -34.46 34.38 -19.93
C GLY A 117 -35.51 33.74 -20.86
N PRO A 118 -36.66 34.37 -21.04
CA PRO A 118 -37.70 33.92 -21.97
C PRO A 118 -37.20 33.98 -23.43
N ARG A 119 -37.82 33.21 -24.33
CA ARG A 119 -37.54 33.33 -25.77
C ARG A 119 -37.74 34.74 -26.24
N LEU A 120 -36.91 35.23 -27.16
CA LEU A 120 -36.97 36.61 -27.64
C LEU A 120 -38.37 36.96 -28.17
N SER A 121 -39.02 36.06 -28.89
CA SER A 121 -40.40 36.21 -29.39
C SER A 121 -41.48 36.23 -28.32
N ALA A 122 -41.20 35.76 -27.12
CA ALA A 122 -42.10 35.81 -25.97
C ALA A 122 -41.77 36.97 -25.01
N ALA A 123 -40.56 37.53 -25.13
CA ALA A 123 -40.05 38.59 -24.28
C ALA A 123 -40.50 39.98 -24.74
N TYR A 124 -40.71 40.17 -26.06
CA TYR A 124 -41.11 41.44 -26.65
C TYR A 124 -42.33 41.24 -27.54
N ASP A 125 -43.25 42.25 -27.59
CA ASP A 125 -44.36 42.27 -28.48
C ASP A 125 -43.98 42.78 -29.89
N GLU A 126 -44.94 42.85 -30.81
CA GLU A 126 -44.71 43.30 -32.21
C GLU A 126 -44.21 44.76 -32.30
N ASP A 127 -44.48 45.56 -31.28
CA ASP A 127 -44.02 46.94 -31.17
C ASP A 127 -42.70 47.10 -30.45
N GLY A 128 -42.11 46.00 -30.00
CA GLY A 128 -40.80 45.94 -29.29
C GLY A 128 -40.88 46.26 -27.79
N ASN A 129 -42.12 46.34 -27.22
CA ASN A 129 -42.26 46.56 -25.78
C ASN A 129 -42.06 45.24 -24.97
N PRO A 130 -41.50 45.32 -23.76
CA PRO A 130 -41.31 44.15 -22.92
C PRO A 130 -42.64 43.58 -22.43
N THR A 131 -42.84 42.30 -22.64
CA THR A 131 -44.02 41.55 -22.17
C THR A 131 -43.96 41.27 -20.66
N LYS A 132 -45.07 40.77 -20.11
CA LYS A 132 -45.12 40.33 -18.71
C LYS A 132 -44.06 39.26 -18.41
N ALA A 133 -43.66 38.43 -19.38
CA ALA A 133 -42.62 37.42 -19.23
C ALA A 133 -41.24 38.05 -19.04
N ALA A 134 -40.90 39.08 -19.86
CA ALA A 134 -39.63 39.80 -19.70
C ALA A 134 -39.60 40.60 -18.39
N LEU A 135 -40.69 41.32 -18.06
CA LEU A 135 -40.78 42.05 -16.81
C LEU A 135 -40.72 41.17 -15.58
N GLY A 136 -41.38 40.01 -15.60
CA GLY A 136 -41.33 39.02 -14.52
C GLY A 136 -39.93 38.41 -14.35
N PHE A 137 -39.28 38.10 -15.45
CA PHE A 137 -37.89 37.58 -15.43
C PHE A 137 -36.91 38.62 -14.88
N ALA A 138 -36.92 39.86 -15.40
CA ALA A 138 -36.06 40.94 -14.95
C ALA A 138 -36.23 41.21 -13.45
N ARG A 139 -37.48 41.28 -12.97
CA ARG A 139 -37.79 41.46 -11.55
C ARG A 139 -37.27 40.28 -10.70
N GLY A 140 -37.45 39.04 -11.16
CA GLY A 140 -36.97 37.85 -10.48
C GLY A 140 -35.46 37.77 -10.38
N GLN A 141 -34.76 38.42 -11.31
CA GLN A 141 -33.28 38.50 -11.33
C GLN A 141 -32.72 39.79 -10.69
N GLY A 142 -33.58 40.70 -10.25
CA GLY A 142 -33.18 41.96 -9.60
C GLY A 142 -32.56 42.98 -10.56
N ILE A 143 -32.87 42.92 -11.84
CA ILE A 143 -32.36 43.84 -12.87
C ILE A 143 -33.46 44.65 -13.50
N ASP A 144 -33.11 45.79 -14.11
CA ASP A 144 -34.03 46.54 -14.95
C ASP A 144 -34.29 45.78 -16.26
N VAL A 145 -35.51 45.84 -16.78
CA VAL A 145 -35.92 45.18 -18.03
C VAL A 145 -35.11 45.66 -19.23
N THR A 146 -34.66 46.91 -19.22
CA THR A 146 -33.77 47.48 -20.25
C THR A 146 -32.37 46.86 -20.29
N GLY A 147 -31.98 46.17 -19.23
CA GLY A 147 -30.75 45.39 -19.17
C GLY A 147 -30.82 44.04 -19.92
N LEU A 148 -32.00 43.63 -20.38
CA LEU A 148 -32.17 42.44 -21.18
C LEU A 148 -31.69 42.68 -22.62
N ARG A 149 -30.91 41.75 -23.14
CA ARG A 149 -30.40 41.75 -24.52
C ARG A 149 -30.59 40.38 -25.17
N PRO A 150 -30.66 40.33 -26.52
CA PRO A 150 -30.71 39.06 -27.22
C PRO A 150 -29.42 38.27 -26.98
N LEU A 151 -29.56 37.07 -26.43
CA LEU A 151 -28.45 36.11 -26.25
C LEU A 151 -28.80 34.79 -26.93
N THR A 152 -27.85 34.23 -27.65
CA THR A 152 -28.03 32.95 -28.36
C THR A 152 -27.60 31.79 -27.45
N PHE A 153 -28.49 30.83 -27.25
CA PHE A 153 -28.25 29.57 -26.56
C PHE A 153 -28.61 28.41 -27.50
N SER A 154 -28.24 27.18 -27.11
CA SER A 154 -28.74 26.00 -27.79
C SER A 154 -30.26 25.99 -27.80
N GLY A 155 -30.88 26.07 -28.99
CA GLY A 155 -32.34 26.09 -29.17
C GLY A 155 -32.94 27.45 -29.46
N GLY A 156 -32.14 28.52 -29.72
CA GLY A 156 -32.62 29.81 -30.21
C GLY A 156 -32.10 31.04 -29.48
N THR A 157 -32.73 32.19 -29.81
CA THR A 157 -32.41 33.49 -29.19
C THR A 157 -33.37 33.78 -28.05
N TYR A 158 -32.83 34.26 -26.93
CA TYR A 158 -33.54 34.52 -25.68
C TYR A 158 -33.24 35.95 -25.21
N ALA A 159 -34.21 36.58 -24.54
CA ALA A 159 -33.98 37.83 -23.82
C ALA A 159 -33.25 37.47 -22.50
N GLY A 160 -31.95 37.68 -22.45
CA GLY A 160 -31.10 37.38 -21.29
C GLY A 160 -30.24 38.57 -20.91
N PHE A 161 -29.39 38.36 -19.94
CA PHE A 161 -28.38 39.35 -19.54
C PHE A 161 -27.09 38.61 -19.13
N VAL A 162 -26.01 39.37 -19.10
CA VAL A 162 -24.72 38.85 -18.57
C VAL A 162 -24.58 39.34 -17.15
N ARG A 163 -24.44 38.37 -16.24
CA ARG A 163 -24.13 38.66 -14.84
C ARG A 163 -22.61 38.60 -14.66
N HIS A 164 -22.07 39.65 -14.13
CA HIS A 164 -20.69 39.65 -13.65
C HIS A 164 -20.64 38.97 -12.29
N VAL A 165 -19.89 37.88 -12.19
CA VAL A 165 -19.66 37.12 -10.96
C VAL A 165 -18.22 37.41 -10.54
N PRO A 166 -18.01 38.26 -9.53
CA PRO A 166 -16.64 38.56 -9.08
C PRO A 166 -15.95 37.31 -8.53
N GLY A 167 -14.66 37.23 -8.72
CA GLY A 167 -13.82 36.15 -8.18
C GLY A 167 -13.79 36.16 -6.64
N ARG A 168 -13.92 35.00 -6.05
CA ARG A 168 -13.83 34.87 -4.58
C ARG A 168 -12.38 34.99 -4.14
N PRO A 169 -12.06 35.58 -2.96
CA PRO A 169 -10.74 35.57 -2.39
C PRO A 169 -10.17 34.16 -2.23
N ALA A 170 -8.89 33.97 -2.51
CA ALA A 170 -8.22 32.66 -2.44
C ALA A 170 -8.41 31.96 -1.09
N ALA A 171 -8.29 32.69 0.01
CA ALA A 171 -8.50 32.14 1.34
C ALA A 171 -9.92 31.55 1.53
N GLN A 172 -10.94 32.20 0.93
CA GLN A 172 -12.32 31.70 0.99
C GLN A 172 -12.50 30.40 0.16
N VAL A 173 -11.88 30.33 -1.02
CA VAL A 173 -11.89 29.12 -1.85
C VAL A 173 -11.18 27.97 -1.15
N LEU A 174 -9.99 28.24 -0.62
CA LEU A 174 -9.19 27.24 0.08
C LEU A 174 -9.85 26.76 1.37
N ALA A 175 -10.52 27.64 2.12
CA ALA A 175 -11.27 27.24 3.32
C ALA A 175 -12.44 26.29 3.02
N ALA A 176 -12.91 26.21 1.78
CA ALA A 176 -13.89 25.22 1.34
C ALA A 176 -13.21 23.95 0.77
N VAL A 177 -12.13 24.10 0.01
CA VAL A 177 -11.42 23.00 -0.66
C VAL A 177 -10.67 22.10 0.33
N LEU A 178 -9.86 22.69 1.23
CA LEU A 178 -8.95 21.92 2.08
C LEU A 178 -9.66 20.96 3.06
N PRO A 179 -10.73 21.35 3.77
CA PRO A 179 -11.47 20.40 4.60
C PRO A 179 -12.10 19.26 3.78
N ALA A 180 -12.51 19.51 2.53
CA ALA A 180 -13.04 18.47 1.67
C ALA A 180 -11.96 17.43 1.30
N VAL A 181 -10.72 17.88 1.02
CA VAL A 181 -9.57 16.97 0.80
C VAL A 181 -9.36 16.08 2.02
N VAL A 182 -9.36 16.64 3.24
CA VAL A 182 -9.19 15.84 4.47
C VAL A 182 -10.36 14.86 4.66
N ALA A 183 -11.59 15.28 4.41
CA ALA A 183 -12.78 14.45 4.58
C ALA A 183 -12.84 13.25 3.60
N GLU A 184 -12.19 13.36 2.45
CA GLU A 184 -12.15 12.32 1.43
C GLU A 184 -11.02 11.30 1.61
N LEU A 185 -10.07 11.55 2.50
CA LEU A 185 -9.00 10.58 2.78
C LEU A 185 -9.58 9.22 3.14
N ARG A 186 -9.07 8.20 2.46
CA ARG A 186 -9.39 6.80 2.71
C ARG A 186 -8.11 5.97 2.72
N ALA A 187 -8.10 4.96 3.58
CA ALA A 187 -7.08 3.95 3.66
C ALA A 187 -7.67 2.58 3.36
N GLU A 188 -6.86 1.56 3.23
CA GLU A 188 -7.32 0.18 3.09
C GLU A 188 -8.14 -0.25 4.32
N ARG A 189 -7.65 0.12 5.52
CA ARG A 189 -8.36 -0.11 6.79
C ARG A 189 -8.63 1.21 7.47
N ASN A 190 -9.90 1.53 7.64
CA ASN A 190 -10.35 2.79 8.21
C ASN A 190 -10.97 2.58 9.58
N MET A 191 -10.68 3.49 10.50
CA MET A 191 -11.34 3.63 11.80
C MET A 191 -11.90 5.04 11.93
N ARG A 192 -12.98 5.19 12.67
CA ARG A 192 -13.56 6.50 12.94
C ARG A 192 -12.83 7.15 14.11
N TRP A 193 -12.37 8.37 13.88
CA TRP A 193 -11.68 9.19 14.85
C TRP A 193 -12.42 10.51 15.03
N ASN A 194 -12.42 11.06 16.24
CA ASN A 194 -13.08 12.32 16.59
C ASN A 194 -14.61 12.32 16.36
N ALA A 195 -15.29 13.37 16.79
CA ALA A 195 -16.69 13.64 16.50
C ALA A 195 -16.77 14.89 15.60
N PRO A 196 -17.48 14.86 14.48
CA PRO A 196 -18.45 13.87 13.98
C PRO A 196 -17.88 12.62 13.28
N GLY A 197 -16.60 12.34 13.42
CA GLY A 197 -16.02 11.08 12.99
C GLY A 197 -15.34 11.12 11.62
N LEU A 198 -14.10 11.58 11.59
CA LEU A 198 -13.21 11.31 10.46
C LEU A 198 -12.92 9.81 10.37
N SER A 199 -12.93 9.27 9.16
CA SER A 199 -12.64 7.87 8.91
C SER A 199 -11.32 7.76 8.15
N TYR A 200 -10.26 7.33 8.83
CA TYR A 200 -8.93 7.16 8.26
C TYR A 200 -8.12 6.10 9.00
N SER A 201 -6.95 5.70 8.48
CA SER A 201 -6.10 4.64 9.07
C SER A 201 -5.62 4.98 10.49
N ARG A 202 -5.28 6.24 10.73
CA ARG A 202 -4.80 6.77 12.02
C ARG A 202 -5.47 8.09 12.34
N PRO A 203 -5.51 8.50 13.63
CA PRO A 203 -6.07 9.80 14.02
C PRO A 203 -5.35 10.96 13.35
N ILE A 204 -6.11 11.89 12.78
CA ILE A 204 -5.59 13.18 12.38
C ILE A 204 -5.47 14.03 13.64
N ARG A 205 -4.32 14.66 13.87
CA ARG A 205 -3.96 15.31 15.12
C ARG A 205 -3.84 16.83 15.02
N TRP A 206 -3.44 17.32 13.85
CA TRP A 206 -3.33 18.76 13.56
C TRP A 206 -3.49 18.99 12.08
N VAL A 207 -3.76 20.23 11.72
CA VAL A 207 -3.80 20.70 10.34
C VAL A 207 -3.09 22.03 10.27
N LEU A 208 -2.05 22.14 9.46
CA LEU A 208 -1.43 23.42 9.11
C LEU A 208 -1.98 23.86 7.75
N SER A 209 -2.34 25.13 7.64
CA SER A 209 -2.76 25.74 6.37
C SER A 209 -2.34 27.21 6.34
N LEU A 210 -1.35 27.53 5.50
CA LEU A 210 -0.81 28.86 5.31
C LEU A 210 -0.86 29.25 3.84
N LEU A 211 -1.40 30.41 3.54
CA LEU A 211 -1.33 31.06 2.23
C LEU A 211 -0.42 32.28 2.36
N GLY A 212 0.82 32.17 1.86
CA GLY A 212 1.89 33.08 2.26
C GLY A 212 2.05 33.12 3.78
N PRO A 213 2.09 34.30 4.42
CA PRO A 213 2.21 34.42 5.87
C PRO A 213 0.88 34.26 6.62
N HIS A 214 -0.25 34.02 5.92
CA HIS A 214 -1.58 34.07 6.50
C HIS A 214 -2.18 32.68 6.69
N PRO A 215 -2.68 32.33 7.89
CA PRO A 215 -3.45 31.10 8.08
C PRO A 215 -4.76 31.14 7.26
N VAL A 216 -5.09 30.03 6.62
CA VAL A 216 -6.41 29.82 6.02
C VAL A 216 -7.28 29.10 7.05
N PRO A 217 -8.26 29.80 7.67
CA PRO A 217 -9.01 29.26 8.78
C PRO A 217 -10.11 28.31 8.31
N PHE A 218 -10.13 27.10 8.85
CA PHE A 218 -11.25 26.15 8.75
C PHE A 218 -11.17 25.16 9.92
N THR A 219 -12.26 24.43 10.13
CA THR A 219 -12.33 23.38 11.15
C THR A 219 -12.85 22.10 10.51
N ILE A 220 -12.22 20.97 10.83
CA ILE A 220 -12.68 19.66 10.42
C ILE A 220 -12.66 18.69 11.60
N SER A 221 -13.84 18.14 11.95
CA SER A 221 -14.00 17.18 13.06
C SER A 221 -13.40 17.67 14.40
N GLY A 222 -13.58 18.96 14.70
CA GLY A 222 -13.05 19.57 15.94
C GLY A 222 -11.57 19.93 15.90
N ILE A 223 -10.89 19.76 14.74
CA ILE A 223 -9.50 20.17 14.54
C ILE A 223 -9.51 21.48 13.76
N ALA A 224 -9.03 22.56 14.37
CA ALA A 224 -8.84 23.84 13.70
C ALA A 224 -7.52 23.85 12.92
N SER A 225 -7.56 24.40 11.70
CA SER A 225 -6.35 24.68 10.94
C SER A 225 -5.59 25.87 11.55
N GLY A 226 -4.29 25.91 11.34
CA GLY A 226 -3.45 26.99 11.86
C GLY A 226 -2.06 26.98 11.26
N ARG A 227 -1.11 27.52 12.01
CA ARG A 227 0.30 27.61 11.63
C ARG A 227 1.24 26.70 12.42
N LEU A 228 0.67 25.82 13.28
CA LEU A 228 1.45 24.91 14.09
C LEU A 228 1.68 23.59 13.35
N THR A 229 2.93 23.14 13.29
CA THR A 229 3.30 21.79 12.94
C THR A 229 3.99 21.09 14.11
N ARG A 230 4.15 19.79 14.05
CA ARG A 230 4.81 18.99 15.09
C ARG A 230 6.10 18.40 14.57
N VAL A 231 7.10 18.38 15.43
CA VAL A 231 8.41 17.78 15.20
C VAL A 231 8.53 16.45 15.96
N HIS A 232 9.73 15.90 16.14
CA HIS A 232 9.92 14.65 16.84
C HIS A 232 9.33 14.67 18.25
N ARG A 233 8.71 13.56 18.69
CA ARG A 233 8.06 13.45 20.01
C ARG A 233 9.07 13.54 21.17
N THR A 234 10.31 13.20 20.90
CA THR A 234 11.41 13.21 21.87
C THR A 234 11.98 14.60 22.13
N THR A 235 11.61 15.60 21.33
CA THR A 235 12.07 16.97 21.54
C THR A 235 11.33 17.63 22.70
N PRO A 236 11.97 18.53 23.47
CA PRO A 236 11.32 19.26 24.57
C PRO A 236 10.10 20.08 24.12
N GLU A 237 10.18 20.66 22.93
CA GLU A 237 9.11 21.44 22.30
C GLU A 237 8.65 20.74 21.00
N PRO A 238 7.69 19.81 21.10
CA PRO A 238 7.30 19.00 19.94
C PRO A 238 6.40 19.74 18.93
N ALA A 239 6.07 21.01 19.16
CA ALA A 239 5.26 21.83 18.26
C ALA A 239 6.00 23.14 17.95
N ILE A 240 6.08 23.48 16.67
CA ILE A 240 6.71 24.71 16.17
C ILE A 240 5.71 25.54 15.37
N THR A 241 5.95 26.87 15.37
CA THR A 241 5.15 27.82 14.59
C THR A 241 5.83 28.11 13.26
N VAL A 242 5.14 27.84 12.17
CA VAL A 242 5.55 28.24 10.81
C VAL A 242 5.04 29.65 10.54
N THR A 243 5.93 30.52 10.15
CA THR A 243 5.60 31.96 9.94
C THR A 243 5.04 32.22 8.54
N ASP A 244 5.54 31.50 7.53
CA ASP A 244 5.19 31.67 6.13
C ASP A 244 5.20 30.33 5.38
N ALA A 245 4.34 30.19 4.37
CA ALA A 245 4.24 28.97 3.57
C ALA A 245 5.55 28.62 2.84
N ALA A 246 6.27 29.62 2.34
CA ALA A 246 7.55 29.42 1.65
C ALA A 246 8.64 28.85 2.58
N GLY A 247 8.61 29.20 3.87
CA GLY A 247 9.54 28.70 4.88
C GLY A 247 9.17 27.33 5.48
N TYR A 248 8.02 26.76 5.15
CA TYR A 248 7.51 25.55 5.81
C TYR A 248 8.44 24.34 5.68
N LEU A 249 8.92 24.03 4.49
CA LEU A 249 9.81 22.88 4.28
C LEU A 249 11.16 23.06 4.98
N GLN A 250 11.67 24.28 4.98
CA GLN A 250 12.91 24.59 5.69
C GLN A 250 12.73 24.46 7.21
N ALA A 251 11.60 24.92 7.74
CA ALA A 251 11.29 24.76 9.16
C ALA A 251 11.22 23.30 9.60
N LEU A 252 10.76 22.39 8.75
CA LEU A 252 10.80 20.94 9.01
C LEU A 252 12.25 20.42 9.03
N ARG A 253 13.06 20.79 8.04
CA ARG A 253 14.47 20.37 7.94
C ARG A 253 15.33 20.88 9.07
N ASP A 254 15.11 22.11 9.52
CA ASP A 254 15.79 22.70 10.68
C ASP A 254 15.52 21.91 11.98
N HIS A 255 14.47 21.09 11.99
CA HIS A 255 14.10 20.20 13.09
C HIS A 255 14.28 18.71 12.73
N SER A 256 15.19 18.42 11.82
CA SER A 256 15.56 17.06 11.41
C SER A 256 14.37 16.26 10.88
N ILE A 257 13.49 16.88 10.10
CA ILE A 257 12.39 16.21 9.42
C ILE A 257 12.53 16.42 7.92
N GLU A 258 12.79 15.36 7.18
CA GLU A 258 12.78 15.39 5.72
C GLU A 258 11.45 14.84 5.19
N PRO A 259 10.57 15.67 4.66
CA PRO A 259 9.28 15.23 4.16
C PRO A 259 9.37 14.51 2.81
N ASP A 260 10.44 14.71 2.03
CA ASP A 260 10.64 14.08 0.73
C ASP A 260 11.17 12.64 0.91
N ALA A 261 10.34 11.67 0.52
CA ALA A 261 10.68 10.25 0.60
C ALA A 261 11.90 9.89 -0.27
N SER A 262 12.10 10.55 -1.41
CA SER A 262 13.24 10.29 -2.30
C SER A 262 14.56 10.70 -1.65
N VAL A 263 14.57 11.82 -0.94
CA VAL A 263 15.74 12.30 -0.19
C VAL A 263 16.05 11.33 0.96
N ARG A 264 15.04 10.93 1.73
CA ARG A 264 15.23 9.95 2.81
C ARG A 264 15.76 8.61 2.29
N ARG A 265 15.18 8.09 1.21
CA ARG A 265 15.61 6.85 0.57
C ARG A 265 17.07 6.89 0.12
N ASN A 266 17.46 7.95 -0.56
CA ASN A 266 18.82 8.13 -1.03
C ASN A 266 19.82 8.23 0.13
N ARG A 267 19.47 8.91 1.21
CA ARG A 267 20.28 8.98 2.43
C ARG A 267 20.43 7.60 3.07
N ILE A 268 19.33 6.84 3.24
CA ILE A 268 19.36 5.48 3.77
C ILE A 268 20.34 4.61 2.97
N LEU A 269 20.24 4.62 1.64
CA LEU A 269 21.09 3.80 0.78
C LEU A 269 22.57 4.23 0.85
N ALA A 270 22.85 5.52 0.84
CA ALA A 270 24.22 6.05 0.91
C ALA A 270 24.89 5.69 2.24
N ASP A 271 24.20 5.97 3.36
CA ASP A 271 24.72 5.71 4.70
C ASP A 271 24.88 4.20 4.96
N ALA A 272 23.91 3.39 4.51
CA ALA A 272 23.98 1.94 4.61
C ALA A 272 25.14 1.36 3.76
N ALA A 273 25.35 1.84 2.54
CA ALA A 273 26.47 1.41 1.71
C ALA A 273 27.82 1.77 2.34
N GLN A 274 27.95 2.96 2.92
CA GLN A 274 29.15 3.38 3.62
C GLN A 274 29.45 2.50 4.83
N LEU A 275 28.45 2.21 5.66
CA LEU A 275 28.61 1.35 6.84
C LEU A 275 28.91 -0.09 6.46
N ALA A 276 28.28 -0.62 5.41
CA ALA A 276 28.58 -1.97 4.91
C ALA A 276 30.04 -2.08 4.45
N ALA A 277 30.56 -1.06 3.77
CA ALA A 277 31.96 -1.03 3.34
C ALA A 277 32.93 -1.03 4.53
N THR A 278 32.61 -0.37 5.65
CA THR A 278 33.43 -0.43 6.88
C THR A 278 33.48 -1.84 7.49
N ALA A 279 32.46 -2.66 7.25
CA ALA A 279 32.39 -4.07 7.65
C ALA A 279 32.99 -5.03 6.60
N GLY A 280 33.64 -4.52 5.57
CA GLY A 280 34.21 -5.32 4.48
C GLY A 280 33.18 -5.94 3.55
N GLY A 281 31.99 -5.37 3.45
CA GLY A 281 30.91 -5.90 2.63
C GLY A 281 30.11 -4.83 1.89
N GLN A 282 28.96 -5.23 1.40
CA GLN A 282 28.03 -4.38 0.65
C GLN A 282 26.57 -4.74 0.98
N ILE A 283 25.65 -3.80 0.71
CA ILE A 283 24.21 -4.04 0.68
C ILE A 283 23.79 -4.40 -0.76
N ASP A 284 22.62 -5.00 -0.91
CA ASP A 284 21.99 -5.29 -2.21
C ASP A 284 20.75 -4.38 -2.40
N PRO A 285 20.90 -3.17 -2.97
CA PRO A 285 19.80 -2.23 -3.09
C PRO A 285 18.63 -2.74 -3.93
N ASP A 286 18.91 -3.58 -4.92
CA ASP A 286 17.89 -4.13 -5.82
C ASP A 286 17.14 -5.30 -5.17
N GLY A 287 17.86 -6.22 -4.51
CA GLY A 287 17.26 -7.32 -3.76
C GLY A 287 16.59 -6.89 -2.46
N GLU A 288 16.92 -5.71 -1.93
CA GLU A 288 16.39 -5.17 -0.69
C GLU A 288 15.42 -3.98 -0.90
N HIS A 289 15.06 -3.64 -2.16
CA HIS A 289 14.25 -2.46 -2.48
C HIS A 289 12.96 -2.37 -1.65
N ALA A 290 12.25 -3.49 -1.45
CA ALA A 290 11.00 -3.51 -0.69
C ALA A 290 11.19 -3.14 0.79
N VAL A 291 12.29 -3.59 1.40
CA VAL A 291 12.64 -3.25 2.78
C VAL A 291 13.07 -1.79 2.88
N VAL A 292 13.85 -1.31 1.93
CA VAL A 292 14.27 0.11 1.86
C VAL A 292 13.06 1.02 1.71
N ASP A 293 12.10 0.69 0.84
CA ASP A 293 10.87 1.46 0.66
C ASP A 293 9.99 1.45 1.92
N GLU A 294 9.92 0.29 2.62
CA GLU A 294 9.23 0.20 3.91
C GLU A 294 9.90 1.07 4.97
N ILE A 295 11.23 0.97 5.13
CA ILE A 295 12.01 1.77 6.09
C ILE A 295 11.87 3.27 5.80
N THR A 296 11.96 3.67 4.54
CA THR A 296 11.81 5.07 4.11
C THR A 296 10.50 5.69 4.62
N ASN A 297 9.45 4.88 4.65
CA ASN A 297 8.12 5.28 5.13
C ASN A 297 7.90 5.06 6.64
N LEU A 298 8.92 4.60 7.38
CA LEU A 298 8.90 4.46 8.84
C LEU A 298 9.66 5.57 9.57
N VAL A 299 10.49 6.34 8.86
CA VAL A 299 11.36 7.36 9.46
C VAL A 299 11.14 8.74 8.84
N GLU A 300 11.34 9.78 9.64
CA GLU A 300 11.35 11.19 9.20
C GLU A 300 12.79 11.73 9.09
N ASP A 301 13.71 11.20 9.91
CA ASP A 301 15.14 11.49 9.91
C ASP A 301 15.93 10.18 10.01
N PRO A 302 16.34 9.58 8.88
CA PRO A 302 17.03 8.30 8.89
C PRO A 302 18.44 8.41 9.46
N VAL A 303 18.75 7.54 10.43
CA VAL A 303 20.07 7.36 11.04
C VAL A 303 20.48 5.91 10.92
N ALA A 304 21.48 5.62 10.10
CA ALA A 304 21.97 4.26 9.88
C ALA A 304 22.92 3.82 11.01
N ILE A 305 22.76 2.60 11.51
CA ILE A 305 23.59 2.01 12.57
C ILE A 305 23.99 0.61 12.15
N LEU A 306 25.31 0.33 12.16
CA LEU A 306 25.86 -0.98 11.90
C LEU A 306 25.79 -1.83 13.17
N GLY A 307 25.18 -3.01 13.07
CA GLY A 307 25.15 -4.04 14.11
C GLY A 307 25.84 -5.32 13.66
N SER A 308 26.06 -6.23 14.60
CA SER A 308 26.68 -7.53 14.37
C SER A 308 25.93 -8.64 15.10
N PHE A 309 26.20 -9.87 14.69
CA PHE A 309 25.72 -11.07 15.36
C PHE A 309 26.81 -12.14 15.37
N ASP A 310 26.66 -13.16 16.22
CA ASP A 310 27.65 -14.22 16.34
C ASP A 310 27.78 -14.99 15.01
N ALA A 311 29.00 -15.12 14.51
CA ALA A 311 29.30 -15.77 13.24
C ALA A 311 28.85 -17.23 13.18
N SER A 312 28.69 -17.91 14.34
CA SER A 312 28.17 -19.26 14.38
C SER A 312 26.75 -19.42 13.82
N TYR A 313 25.96 -18.36 13.79
CA TYR A 313 24.64 -18.40 13.14
C TYR A 313 24.71 -18.49 11.61
N LEU A 314 25.87 -18.19 11.00
CA LEU A 314 26.07 -18.37 9.55
C LEU A 314 26.01 -19.85 9.10
N ASP A 315 26.07 -20.79 10.03
CA ASP A 315 25.80 -22.21 9.76
C ASP A 315 24.32 -22.47 9.41
N LEU A 316 23.43 -21.58 9.77
CA LEU A 316 22.01 -21.64 9.35
C LEU A 316 21.87 -21.24 7.88
N PRO A 317 20.87 -21.81 7.18
CA PRO A 317 20.55 -21.36 5.83
C PRO A 317 20.35 -19.83 5.76
N ALA A 318 21.07 -19.18 4.84
CA ALA A 318 21.03 -17.72 4.69
C ALA A 318 19.60 -17.16 4.50
N GLY A 319 18.69 -17.96 3.91
CA GLY A 319 17.27 -17.61 3.77
C GLY A 319 16.57 -17.39 5.10
N ILE A 320 16.91 -18.18 6.14
CA ILE A 320 16.37 -18.00 7.49
C ILE A 320 16.84 -16.66 8.06
N LEU A 321 18.16 -16.44 8.07
CA LEU A 321 18.78 -15.25 8.64
C LEU A 321 18.27 -13.97 7.99
N THR A 322 18.25 -13.93 6.66
CA THR A 322 17.79 -12.76 5.92
C THR A 322 16.28 -12.52 6.07
N THR A 323 15.48 -13.57 6.21
CA THR A 323 14.03 -13.42 6.46
C THR A 323 13.76 -12.81 7.83
N VAL A 324 14.46 -13.27 8.86
CA VAL A 324 14.37 -12.69 10.21
C VAL A 324 14.78 -11.22 10.20
N MET A 325 15.92 -10.89 9.59
CA MET A 325 16.37 -9.50 9.45
C MET A 325 15.34 -8.62 8.75
N LYS A 326 14.91 -9.02 7.55
CA LYS A 326 14.09 -8.17 6.68
C LYS A 326 12.64 -8.05 7.12
N LYS A 327 11.98 -9.18 7.37
CA LYS A 327 10.53 -9.18 7.64
C LYS A 327 10.16 -8.85 9.07
N HIS A 328 11.00 -9.24 10.03
CA HIS A 328 10.68 -9.05 11.44
C HIS A 328 11.32 -7.79 12.02
N GLN A 329 12.52 -7.42 11.55
CA GLN A 329 13.28 -6.32 12.12
C GLN A 329 13.52 -5.15 11.15
N ARG A 330 13.26 -5.30 9.84
CA ARG A 330 13.57 -4.32 8.79
C ARG A 330 15.04 -3.91 8.79
N TYR A 331 15.92 -4.90 8.98
CA TYR A 331 17.36 -4.70 8.86
C TYR A 331 17.83 -5.04 7.45
N LEU A 332 18.87 -4.35 7.00
CA LEU A 332 19.54 -4.60 5.73
C LEU A 332 20.71 -5.56 5.98
N PRO A 333 20.72 -6.75 5.36
CA PRO A 333 21.84 -7.70 5.47
C PRO A 333 23.09 -7.14 4.80
N VAL A 334 24.26 -7.36 5.41
CA VAL A 334 25.56 -7.07 4.80
C VAL A 334 26.12 -8.33 4.15
N ARG A 335 26.59 -8.23 2.91
CA ARG A 335 27.11 -9.35 2.13
C ARG A 335 28.54 -9.08 1.67
N ALA A 336 29.34 -10.13 1.55
CA ALA A 336 30.62 -10.09 0.89
C ALA A 336 30.45 -9.90 -0.64
N GLU A 337 31.52 -9.62 -1.37
CA GLU A 337 31.52 -9.47 -2.83
C GLU A 337 31.00 -10.71 -3.56
N ASP A 338 31.24 -11.93 -3.01
CA ASP A 338 30.75 -13.19 -3.55
C ASP A 338 29.26 -13.46 -3.25
N GLY A 339 28.56 -12.50 -2.61
CA GLY A 339 27.14 -12.56 -2.25
C GLY A 339 26.85 -13.32 -0.94
N LYS A 340 27.85 -13.91 -0.28
CA LYS A 340 27.65 -14.58 1.01
C LYS A 340 27.32 -13.56 2.11
N LEU A 341 26.46 -13.98 3.03
CA LEU A 341 26.09 -13.17 4.17
C LEU A 341 27.28 -13.00 5.12
N LEU A 342 27.54 -11.77 5.54
CA LEU A 342 28.47 -11.45 6.63
C LEU A 342 27.71 -11.37 7.97
N PRO A 343 28.39 -11.52 9.13
CA PRO A 343 27.75 -11.48 10.44
C PRO A 343 27.43 -10.03 10.86
N HIS A 344 26.91 -9.24 9.92
CA HIS A 344 26.61 -7.84 10.09
C HIS A 344 25.23 -7.49 9.48
N PHE A 345 24.60 -6.48 10.05
CA PHE A 345 23.36 -5.91 9.54
C PHE A 345 23.34 -4.41 9.75
N ILE A 346 22.48 -3.70 9.01
CA ILE A 346 22.27 -2.27 9.18
C ILE A 346 20.83 -2.06 9.58
N THR A 347 20.63 -1.34 10.68
CA THR A 347 19.32 -0.84 11.13
C THR A 347 19.22 0.66 10.90
N ILE A 348 18.01 1.16 10.68
CA ILE A 348 17.76 2.58 10.49
C ILE A 348 16.90 3.08 11.66
N ALA A 349 17.49 3.94 12.48
CA ALA A 349 16.77 4.64 13.53
C ALA A 349 16.10 5.91 12.99
N ASN A 350 15.17 6.48 13.75
CA ASN A 350 14.45 7.71 13.38
C ASN A 350 14.85 8.85 14.32
N GLY A 351 15.68 9.75 13.81
CA GLY A 351 16.18 10.91 14.56
C GLY A 351 17.38 10.60 15.45
N GLU A 352 17.82 11.63 16.18
CA GLU A 352 18.96 11.54 17.10
C GLU A 352 18.73 10.48 18.18
N CYS A 353 19.71 9.60 18.37
CA CYS A 353 19.65 8.52 19.35
C CYS A 353 21.05 8.14 19.85
N ASP A 354 21.12 7.45 20.98
CA ASP A 354 22.33 6.79 21.45
C ASP A 354 22.62 5.56 20.58
N HIS A 355 23.58 5.67 19.67
CA HIS A 355 23.93 4.64 18.70
C HIS A 355 24.37 3.33 19.36
N ASP A 356 25.10 3.38 20.47
CA ASP A 356 25.61 2.19 21.14
C ASP A 356 24.47 1.45 21.85
N LEU A 357 23.58 2.19 22.50
CA LEU A 357 22.40 1.63 23.15
C LEU A 357 21.44 1.00 22.13
N VAL A 358 21.18 1.70 21.02
CA VAL A 358 20.33 1.20 19.93
C VAL A 358 20.94 -0.04 19.28
N ARG A 359 22.25 -0.03 19.01
CA ARG A 359 22.99 -1.19 18.47
C ARG A 359 22.84 -2.40 19.39
N ALA A 360 23.19 -2.24 20.66
CA ALA A 360 23.13 -3.32 21.64
C ALA A 360 21.72 -3.91 21.78
N GLY A 361 20.69 -3.05 21.76
CA GLY A 361 19.29 -3.48 21.79
C GLY A 361 18.90 -4.32 20.55
N ASN A 362 19.26 -3.85 19.34
CA ASN A 362 18.98 -4.56 18.10
C ASN A 362 19.75 -5.88 17.97
N GLU A 363 21.01 -5.93 18.38
CA GLU A 363 21.82 -7.14 18.43
C GLU A 363 21.22 -8.18 19.41
N ALA A 364 20.72 -7.75 20.57
CA ALA A 364 20.09 -8.64 21.54
C ALA A 364 18.77 -9.23 20.99
N VAL A 365 17.95 -8.43 20.33
CA VAL A 365 16.71 -8.90 19.66
C VAL A 365 17.04 -9.90 18.56
N LEU A 366 18.01 -9.58 17.70
CA LEU A 366 18.39 -10.47 16.60
C LEU A 366 18.96 -11.80 17.11
N ARG A 367 19.78 -11.77 18.17
CA ARG A 367 20.29 -12.97 18.83
C ARG A 367 19.16 -13.87 19.31
N ALA A 368 18.19 -13.34 20.03
CA ALA A 368 17.04 -14.11 20.52
C ALA A 368 16.27 -14.77 19.37
N ARG A 369 16.04 -14.05 18.27
CA ARG A 369 15.38 -14.59 17.08
C ARG A 369 16.19 -15.67 16.37
N TYR A 370 17.51 -15.52 16.33
CA TYR A 370 18.38 -16.53 15.73
C TYR A 370 18.51 -17.78 16.59
N GLU A 371 18.48 -17.67 17.91
CA GLU A 371 18.41 -18.81 18.81
C GLU A 371 17.13 -19.62 18.62
N ASP A 372 15.97 -18.94 18.52
CA ASP A 372 14.70 -19.59 18.20
C ASP A 372 14.76 -20.29 16.83
N ALA A 373 15.27 -19.61 15.81
CA ALA A 373 15.42 -20.20 14.48
C ALA A 373 16.38 -21.40 14.47
N ALA A 374 17.50 -21.32 15.18
CA ALA A 374 18.44 -22.44 15.31
C ALA A 374 17.83 -23.63 16.05
N PHE A 375 16.98 -23.37 17.04
CA PHE A 375 16.23 -24.42 17.72
C PHE A 375 15.27 -25.13 16.77
N PHE A 376 14.44 -24.40 16.02
CA PHE A 376 13.51 -24.98 15.04
C PHE A 376 14.24 -25.72 13.94
N TRP A 377 15.33 -25.17 13.42
CA TRP A 377 16.17 -25.81 12.40
C TRP A 377 16.67 -27.17 12.86
N ARG A 378 17.29 -27.24 14.03
CA ARG A 378 17.78 -28.50 14.59
C ARG A 378 16.68 -29.52 14.88
N ALA A 379 15.55 -29.05 15.41
CA ALA A 379 14.38 -29.89 15.70
C ALA A 379 13.77 -30.50 14.44
N ASP A 380 13.72 -29.73 13.36
CA ASP A 380 13.20 -30.19 12.08
C ASP A 380 14.18 -31.15 11.38
N LEU A 381 15.49 -30.89 11.43
CA LEU A 381 16.50 -31.79 10.86
C LEU A 381 16.54 -33.17 11.53
N ALA A 382 16.10 -33.28 12.78
CA ALA A 382 15.99 -34.55 13.48
C ALA A 382 14.80 -35.42 13.00
N ARG A 383 13.92 -34.88 12.12
CA ARG A 383 12.74 -35.56 11.61
C ARG A 383 12.88 -35.98 10.16
N PRO A 384 12.50 -37.22 9.80
CA PRO A 384 12.40 -37.64 8.41
C PRO A 384 11.41 -36.76 7.62
N LEU A 385 11.65 -36.56 6.31
CA LEU A 385 10.74 -35.79 5.44
C LEU A 385 9.31 -36.36 5.43
N ASP A 386 9.20 -37.69 5.49
CA ASP A 386 7.87 -38.36 5.52
C ASP A 386 7.08 -38.04 6.79
N GLU A 387 7.72 -37.82 7.93
CA GLU A 387 7.03 -37.36 9.15
C GLU A 387 6.45 -35.96 8.97
N MET A 388 7.24 -35.03 8.40
CA MET A 388 6.74 -33.69 8.07
C MET A 388 5.57 -33.77 7.08
N LYS A 389 5.70 -34.59 6.03
CA LYS A 389 4.63 -34.82 5.05
C LYS A 389 3.35 -35.35 5.71
N ASN A 390 3.46 -36.33 6.62
CA ASN A 390 2.30 -36.90 7.32
C ASN A 390 1.55 -35.86 8.16
N ARG A 391 2.24 -34.82 8.67
CA ARG A 391 1.60 -33.74 9.42
C ARG A 391 0.70 -32.85 8.56
N LEU A 392 0.87 -32.85 7.23
CA LEU A 392 0.00 -32.11 6.31
C LEU A 392 -1.47 -32.54 6.41
N ALA A 393 -1.74 -33.78 6.81
CA ALA A 393 -3.10 -34.26 7.04
C ALA A 393 -3.82 -33.57 8.21
N GLN A 394 -3.06 -32.94 9.11
CA GLN A 394 -3.59 -32.19 10.25
C GLN A 394 -3.78 -30.70 9.93
N LEU A 395 -3.28 -30.23 8.80
CA LEU A 395 -3.38 -28.84 8.35
C LEU A 395 -4.58 -28.73 7.41
N THR A 396 -5.61 -28.00 7.83
CA THR A 396 -6.76 -27.71 6.97
C THR A 396 -6.35 -26.72 5.90
N PHE A 397 -6.54 -27.09 4.62
CA PHE A 397 -6.40 -26.13 3.52
C PHE A 397 -7.66 -25.27 3.43
N GLU A 398 -8.78 -25.92 3.21
CA GLU A 398 -10.13 -25.33 3.23
C GLU A 398 -11.13 -26.41 3.60
N THR A 399 -12.21 -26.05 4.30
CA THR A 399 -13.15 -27.02 4.91
C THR A 399 -13.76 -27.98 3.90
N GLN A 400 -14.10 -27.50 2.70
CA GLN A 400 -14.73 -28.29 1.64
C GLN A 400 -13.69 -28.96 0.71
N LEU A 401 -12.46 -28.46 0.68
CA LEU A 401 -11.38 -28.94 -0.19
C LEU A 401 -10.41 -29.90 0.50
N GLY A 402 -10.59 -30.09 1.81
CA GLY A 402 -9.82 -31.03 2.62
C GLY A 402 -8.55 -30.45 3.23
N SER A 403 -7.63 -31.33 3.59
CA SER A 403 -6.36 -31.01 4.21
C SER A 403 -5.31 -30.54 3.17
N VAL A 404 -4.18 -30.01 3.69
CA VAL A 404 -3.01 -29.73 2.84
C VAL A 404 -2.43 -31.01 2.24
N ALA A 405 -2.56 -32.18 2.92
CA ALA A 405 -2.16 -33.46 2.35
C ALA A 405 -3.03 -33.84 1.14
N ASP A 406 -4.34 -33.65 1.21
CA ASP A 406 -5.26 -33.88 0.08
C ASP A 406 -4.89 -32.98 -1.11
N ARG A 407 -4.61 -31.71 -0.83
CA ARG A 407 -4.14 -30.76 -1.83
C ARG A 407 -2.81 -31.18 -2.46
N ALA A 408 -1.82 -31.56 -1.66
CA ALA A 408 -0.52 -32.03 -2.16
C ALA A 408 -0.69 -33.27 -3.05
N GLY A 409 -1.61 -34.18 -2.69
CA GLY A 409 -1.97 -35.32 -3.53
C GLY A 409 -2.55 -34.92 -4.89
N ARG A 410 -3.46 -33.95 -4.93
CA ARG A 410 -4.01 -33.42 -6.20
C ARG A 410 -2.94 -32.75 -7.05
N ILE A 411 -2.07 -31.94 -6.44
CA ILE A 411 -0.92 -31.30 -7.12
C ILE A 411 -0.04 -32.36 -7.78
N ALA A 412 0.28 -33.45 -7.07
CA ALA A 412 1.10 -34.54 -7.61
C ALA A 412 0.46 -35.19 -8.83
N VAL A 413 -0.85 -35.49 -8.79
CA VAL A 413 -1.58 -36.07 -9.93
C VAL A 413 -1.62 -35.10 -11.11
N ILE A 414 -1.91 -33.82 -10.88
CA ILE A 414 -1.89 -32.79 -11.93
C ILE A 414 -0.51 -32.72 -12.56
N ALA A 415 0.56 -32.60 -11.77
CA ALA A 415 1.93 -32.50 -12.24
C ALA A 415 2.35 -33.71 -13.12
N THR A 416 2.02 -34.94 -12.69
CA THR A 416 2.29 -36.15 -13.45
C THR A 416 1.52 -36.16 -14.76
N THR A 417 0.24 -35.81 -14.74
CA THR A 417 -0.59 -35.75 -15.95
C THR A 417 -0.09 -34.71 -16.95
N LEU A 418 0.39 -33.55 -16.46
CA LEU A 418 1.03 -32.53 -17.30
C LEU A 418 2.32 -33.05 -17.91
N ALA A 419 3.15 -33.76 -17.14
CA ALA A 419 4.40 -34.34 -17.63
C ALA A 419 4.16 -35.35 -18.77
N ASP A 420 3.12 -36.18 -18.65
CA ASP A 420 2.75 -37.13 -19.69
C ASP A 420 2.30 -36.44 -20.97
N ARG A 421 1.52 -35.36 -20.86
CA ARG A 421 1.05 -34.57 -21.99
C ARG A 421 2.16 -33.77 -22.70
N LEU A 422 3.20 -33.41 -21.96
CA LEU A 422 4.33 -32.61 -22.46
C LEU A 422 5.51 -33.48 -22.92
N ASP A 423 5.35 -34.80 -22.95
CA ASP A 423 6.43 -35.75 -23.28
C ASP A 423 7.75 -35.44 -22.57
N LEU A 424 7.65 -35.21 -21.22
CA LEU A 424 8.80 -34.84 -20.41
C LEU A 424 9.86 -35.94 -20.47
N PRO A 425 11.17 -35.63 -20.70
CA PRO A 425 12.26 -36.59 -20.69
C PRO A 425 12.30 -37.38 -19.39
N GLU A 426 12.74 -38.65 -19.45
CA GLU A 426 12.68 -39.60 -18.32
C GLU A 426 13.43 -39.09 -17.10
N ASP A 427 14.59 -38.46 -17.29
CA ASP A 427 15.39 -37.85 -16.21
C ASP A 427 14.66 -36.69 -15.52
N GLU A 428 14.03 -35.79 -16.29
CA GLU A 428 13.22 -34.69 -15.75
C GLU A 428 11.91 -35.22 -15.12
N ARG A 429 11.32 -36.26 -15.68
CA ARG A 429 10.13 -36.96 -15.16
C ARG A 429 10.41 -37.54 -13.78
N ALA A 430 11.55 -38.22 -13.59
CA ALA A 430 11.95 -38.76 -12.31
C ALA A 430 12.12 -37.66 -11.24
N VAL A 431 12.72 -36.51 -11.61
CA VAL A 431 12.83 -35.33 -10.73
C VAL A 431 11.46 -34.80 -10.36
N LEU A 432 10.58 -34.62 -11.34
CA LEU A 432 9.22 -34.09 -11.11
C LEU A 432 8.41 -35.04 -10.21
N GLN A 433 8.45 -36.34 -10.47
CA GLN A 433 7.72 -37.33 -9.68
C GLN A 433 8.14 -37.26 -8.21
N ARG A 434 9.47 -37.27 -7.96
CA ARG A 434 9.97 -37.19 -6.58
C ARG A 434 9.64 -35.87 -5.91
N ALA A 435 9.75 -34.75 -6.60
CA ALA A 435 9.37 -33.44 -6.08
C ALA A 435 7.85 -33.34 -5.81
N ALA A 436 7.01 -33.93 -6.66
CA ALA A 436 5.57 -33.98 -6.47
C ALA A 436 5.16 -34.83 -5.26
N GLU A 437 5.84 -35.95 -5.02
CA GLU A 437 5.66 -36.78 -3.82
C GLU A 437 5.93 -35.99 -2.53
N LEU A 438 6.89 -35.06 -2.57
CA LEU A 438 7.27 -34.20 -1.46
C LEU A 438 6.60 -32.82 -1.50
N ALA A 439 5.62 -32.58 -2.37
CA ALA A 439 4.99 -31.29 -2.49
C ALA A 439 4.45 -30.78 -1.13
N LYS A 440 4.78 -29.53 -0.78
CA LYS A 440 4.32 -28.84 0.45
C LYS A 440 4.78 -29.47 1.78
N PHE A 441 5.65 -30.50 1.81
CA PHE A 441 6.02 -31.20 3.04
C PHE A 441 6.56 -30.25 4.13
N ASP A 442 7.25 -29.19 3.73
CA ASP A 442 7.85 -28.20 4.62
C ASP A 442 6.83 -27.39 5.44
N LEU A 443 5.56 -27.33 4.99
CA LEU A 443 4.46 -26.75 5.79
C LEU A 443 4.22 -27.57 7.08
N GLY A 444 4.65 -28.83 7.14
CA GLY A 444 4.63 -29.66 8.35
C GLY A 444 5.82 -29.42 9.29
N SER A 445 6.79 -28.59 8.94
CA SER A 445 7.95 -28.24 9.76
C SER A 445 7.62 -27.19 10.83
N ALA A 446 8.38 -27.15 11.92
CA ALA A 446 8.24 -26.12 12.94
C ALA A 446 8.70 -24.76 12.41
N MET A 447 9.76 -24.72 11.60
CA MET A 447 10.29 -23.50 11.00
C MET A 447 9.27 -22.78 10.12
N VAL A 448 8.60 -23.49 9.20
CA VAL A 448 7.62 -22.87 8.31
C VAL A 448 6.32 -22.52 9.04
N THR A 449 5.98 -23.25 10.11
CA THR A 449 4.87 -22.87 11.01
C THR A 449 5.12 -21.52 11.66
N GLU A 450 6.33 -21.25 12.14
CA GLU A 450 6.72 -19.98 12.76
C GLU A 450 7.00 -18.89 11.71
N LEU A 451 7.64 -19.25 10.61
CA LEU A 451 8.04 -18.36 9.53
C LEU A 451 7.43 -18.79 8.18
N PRO A 452 6.12 -18.60 7.95
CA PRO A 452 5.42 -19.11 6.74
C PRO A 452 6.03 -18.62 5.41
N SER A 453 6.71 -17.50 5.44
CA SER A 453 7.38 -16.94 4.26
C SER A 453 8.61 -17.74 3.80
N LEU A 454 9.05 -18.69 4.59
CA LEU A 454 10.14 -19.61 4.24
C LEU A 454 9.66 -20.86 3.51
N ALA A 455 8.35 -21.02 3.26
CA ALA A 455 7.85 -22.10 2.42
C ALA A 455 8.59 -22.14 1.08
N GLY A 456 8.90 -23.33 0.63
CA GLY A 456 9.75 -23.57 -0.54
C GLY A 456 11.26 -23.40 -0.27
N VAL A 457 11.68 -22.34 0.42
CA VAL A 457 13.10 -22.21 0.85
C VAL A 457 13.47 -23.36 1.76
N MET A 458 12.64 -23.65 2.77
CA MET A 458 12.85 -24.73 3.70
C MET A 458 12.66 -26.11 3.05
N ALA A 459 11.72 -26.23 2.11
CA ALA A 459 11.59 -27.44 1.31
C ALA A 459 12.91 -27.81 0.63
N ARG A 460 13.57 -26.84 0.00
CA ARG A 460 14.86 -27.04 -0.65
C ARG A 460 15.96 -27.43 0.36
N GLU A 461 16.08 -26.70 1.47
CA GLU A 461 17.15 -26.92 2.43
C GLU A 461 16.98 -28.27 3.17
N TYR A 462 15.75 -28.64 3.57
CA TYR A 462 15.49 -29.93 4.20
C TYR A 462 15.68 -31.09 3.22
N ALA A 463 15.22 -30.95 1.97
CA ALA A 463 15.46 -31.99 0.95
C ALA A 463 16.93 -32.21 0.68
N ARG A 464 17.76 -31.17 0.58
CA ARG A 464 19.21 -31.25 0.44
C ARG A 464 19.84 -31.97 1.63
N HIS A 465 19.43 -31.59 2.84
CA HIS A 465 19.98 -32.20 4.06
C HIS A 465 19.62 -33.68 4.19
N ALA A 466 18.44 -34.06 3.74
CA ALA A 466 17.97 -35.43 3.68
C ALA A 466 18.63 -36.28 2.56
N GLY A 467 19.48 -35.68 1.72
CA GLY A 467 20.18 -36.36 0.64
C GLY A 467 19.39 -36.47 -0.68
N GLU A 468 18.29 -35.73 -0.83
CA GLU A 468 17.59 -35.68 -2.11
C GLU A 468 18.45 -35.02 -3.20
N PRO A 469 18.31 -35.44 -4.46
CA PRO A 469 19.01 -34.82 -5.58
C PRO A 469 18.81 -33.31 -5.64
N ALA A 470 19.86 -32.58 -6.00
CA ALA A 470 19.80 -31.12 -6.08
C ALA A 470 18.68 -30.60 -7.01
N ALA A 471 18.37 -31.33 -8.09
CA ALA A 471 17.29 -31.02 -9.01
C ALA A 471 15.90 -31.14 -8.34
N VAL A 472 15.69 -32.18 -7.50
CA VAL A 472 14.47 -32.35 -6.71
C VAL A 472 14.31 -31.21 -5.70
N ALA A 473 15.36 -30.93 -4.94
CA ALA A 473 15.36 -29.82 -3.98
C ALA A 473 15.10 -28.45 -4.67
N GLY A 474 15.67 -28.28 -5.87
CA GLY A 474 15.43 -27.10 -6.71
C GLY A 474 13.96 -26.97 -7.13
N ALA A 475 13.36 -28.04 -7.64
CA ALA A 475 11.97 -28.06 -8.09
C ALA A 475 10.98 -27.78 -6.94
N LEU A 476 11.25 -28.28 -5.73
CA LEU A 476 10.46 -27.98 -4.53
C LEU A 476 10.47 -26.47 -4.17
N PHE A 477 11.61 -25.81 -4.32
CA PHE A 477 11.67 -24.35 -4.15
C PHE A 477 10.95 -23.62 -5.27
N GLU A 478 11.17 -24.03 -6.51
CA GLU A 478 10.59 -23.39 -7.71
C GLU A 478 9.08 -23.52 -7.77
N MET A 479 8.48 -24.52 -7.12
CA MET A 479 7.02 -24.67 -6.99
C MET A 479 6.36 -23.42 -6.40
N GLU A 480 7.01 -22.74 -5.47
CA GLU A 480 6.47 -21.53 -4.83
C GLU A 480 6.62 -20.27 -5.70
N LEU A 481 7.47 -20.32 -6.76
CA LEU A 481 7.73 -19.15 -7.61
C LEU A 481 6.68 -18.95 -8.71
N PRO A 482 6.36 -17.69 -9.08
CA PRO A 482 6.70 -16.44 -8.38
C PRO A 482 5.77 -16.22 -7.18
N ARG A 483 6.32 -15.71 -6.08
CA ARG A 483 5.57 -15.37 -4.84
C ARG A 483 4.99 -13.97 -4.87
N HIS A 484 5.54 -13.10 -5.74
CA HIS A 484 5.08 -11.72 -5.98
C HIS A 484 5.44 -11.27 -7.42
N ALA A 485 4.94 -10.10 -7.84
CA ALA A 485 5.02 -9.65 -9.23
C ALA A 485 6.44 -9.48 -9.81
N ARG A 486 7.46 -9.28 -8.96
CA ARG A 486 8.87 -9.12 -9.38
C ARG A 486 9.76 -10.26 -8.91
N ASP A 487 9.17 -11.38 -8.47
CA ASP A 487 9.94 -12.54 -8.02
C ASP A 487 10.55 -13.27 -9.22
N ALA A 488 11.58 -14.07 -8.94
CA ALA A 488 12.13 -14.98 -9.93
C ALA A 488 11.06 -15.97 -10.42
N LEU A 489 11.22 -16.45 -11.63
CA LEU A 489 10.39 -17.52 -12.19
C LEU A 489 11.11 -18.88 -12.06
N PRO A 490 10.38 -20.01 -12.04
CA PRO A 490 10.97 -21.32 -12.10
C PRO A 490 11.92 -21.42 -13.29
N ARG A 491 13.10 -22.02 -13.11
CA ARG A 491 14.10 -22.17 -14.16
C ARG A 491 14.10 -23.56 -14.78
N SER A 492 13.79 -24.57 -13.96
CA SER A 492 13.71 -25.95 -14.41
C SER A 492 12.32 -26.28 -14.93
N ARG A 493 12.23 -27.17 -15.93
CA ARG A 493 10.93 -27.68 -16.42
C ARG A 493 10.15 -28.42 -15.32
N PRO A 494 10.76 -29.34 -14.52
CA PRO A 494 10.08 -29.96 -13.39
C PRO A 494 9.52 -28.94 -12.38
N GLY A 495 10.30 -27.93 -12.01
CA GLY A 495 9.85 -26.88 -11.09
C GLY A 495 8.71 -26.04 -11.67
N ALA A 496 8.78 -25.70 -12.97
CA ALA A 496 7.72 -24.96 -13.65
C ALA A 496 6.41 -25.75 -13.73
N ILE A 497 6.47 -27.04 -14.08
CA ILE A 497 5.29 -27.90 -14.13
C ILE A 497 4.67 -28.06 -12.73
N LEU A 498 5.48 -28.25 -11.71
CA LEU A 498 5.00 -28.37 -10.33
C LEU A 498 4.34 -27.05 -9.86
N ALA A 499 4.95 -25.90 -10.21
CA ALA A 499 4.38 -24.58 -9.93
C ALA A 499 3.05 -24.33 -10.68
N LEU A 500 2.92 -24.81 -11.91
CA LEU A 500 1.66 -24.75 -12.65
C LEU A 500 0.59 -25.64 -11.99
N ALA A 501 0.94 -26.87 -11.58
CA ALA A 501 0.02 -27.79 -10.92
C ALA A 501 -0.53 -27.20 -9.61
N ASP A 502 0.32 -26.57 -8.80
CA ASP A 502 -0.09 -25.89 -7.56
C ASP A 502 -1.10 -24.76 -7.82
N ARG A 503 -0.89 -23.96 -8.87
CA ARG A 503 -1.80 -22.86 -9.24
C ARG A 503 -3.10 -23.33 -9.87
N LEU A 504 -3.04 -24.35 -10.69
CA LEU A 504 -4.24 -24.97 -11.29
C LEU A 504 -5.14 -25.56 -10.20
N ASP A 505 -4.59 -26.31 -9.24
CA ASP A 505 -5.37 -26.83 -8.10
C ASP A 505 -5.97 -25.68 -7.26
N LEU A 506 -5.20 -24.66 -6.96
CA LEU A 506 -5.65 -23.52 -6.16
C LEU A 506 -6.81 -22.78 -6.83
N LEU A 507 -6.67 -22.44 -8.12
CA LEU A 507 -7.68 -21.70 -8.87
C LEU A 507 -8.96 -22.50 -9.00
N THR A 508 -8.87 -23.76 -9.45
CA THR A 508 -10.06 -24.60 -9.66
C THR A 508 -10.76 -24.94 -8.35
N GLY A 509 -10.02 -25.29 -7.30
CA GLY A 509 -10.60 -25.64 -6.01
C GLY A 509 -11.37 -24.48 -5.37
N LEU A 510 -10.78 -23.30 -5.33
CA LEU A 510 -11.42 -22.14 -4.70
C LEU A 510 -12.58 -21.57 -5.53
N PHE A 511 -12.52 -21.64 -6.85
CA PHE A 511 -13.66 -21.31 -7.70
C PHE A 511 -14.80 -22.32 -7.54
N ALA A 512 -14.50 -23.60 -7.34
CA ALA A 512 -15.53 -24.63 -7.13
C ALA A 512 -16.38 -24.37 -5.88
N ILE A 513 -15.82 -23.74 -4.85
CA ILE A 513 -16.53 -23.35 -3.62
C ILE A 513 -17.07 -21.91 -3.65
N GLY A 514 -16.93 -21.20 -4.77
CA GLY A 514 -17.39 -19.82 -4.91
C GLY A 514 -16.53 -18.79 -4.17
N ALA A 515 -15.29 -19.13 -3.79
CA ALA A 515 -14.36 -18.21 -3.11
C ALA A 515 -13.62 -17.28 -4.11
N GLU A 516 -14.36 -16.73 -5.06
CA GLU A 516 -13.84 -15.82 -6.07
C GLU A 516 -13.46 -14.47 -5.47
N PRO A 517 -12.38 -13.80 -5.97
CA PRO A 517 -12.03 -12.47 -5.53
C PRO A 517 -13.09 -11.43 -5.88
N THR A 518 -13.50 -10.63 -4.91
CA THR A 518 -14.47 -9.55 -5.09
C THR A 518 -13.86 -8.19 -4.80
N GLY A 519 -14.06 -7.20 -5.69
CA GLY A 519 -13.57 -5.83 -5.48
C GLY A 519 -12.11 -5.79 -5.02
N SER A 520 -11.84 -5.31 -3.79
CA SER A 520 -10.52 -5.27 -3.17
C SER A 520 -10.15 -6.53 -2.38
N SER A 521 -11.07 -7.49 -2.19
CA SER A 521 -10.84 -8.69 -1.37
C SER A 521 -10.33 -9.85 -2.22
N ASP A 522 -9.17 -10.40 -1.83
CA ASP A 522 -8.55 -11.60 -2.40
C ASP A 522 -7.77 -12.35 -1.30
N PRO A 523 -8.47 -12.97 -0.35
CA PRO A 523 -7.84 -13.57 0.83
C PRO A 523 -6.91 -14.74 0.50
N PHE A 524 -7.13 -15.41 -0.62
CA PHE A 524 -6.34 -16.55 -1.08
C PHE A 524 -5.29 -16.21 -2.14
N GLY A 525 -5.23 -14.94 -2.58
CA GLY A 525 -4.26 -14.49 -3.58
C GLY A 525 -4.48 -15.05 -4.99
N LEU A 526 -5.73 -15.31 -5.38
CA LEU A 526 -6.08 -15.90 -6.68
C LEU A 526 -5.65 -15.02 -7.86
N ARG A 527 -5.69 -13.69 -7.71
CA ARG A 527 -5.17 -12.78 -8.75
C ARG A 527 -3.67 -12.99 -8.97
N ARG A 528 -2.92 -13.15 -7.89
CA ARG A 528 -1.49 -13.43 -7.95
C ARG A 528 -1.21 -14.82 -8.52
N ALA A 529 -2.02 -15.82 -8.16
CA ALA A 529 -1.89 -17.17 -8.72
C ALA A 529 -2.10 -17.17 -10.24
N ALA A 530 -3.14 -16.47 -10.74
CA ALA A 530 -3.40 -16.33 -12.16
C ALA A 530 -2.28 -15.60 -12.91
N LEU A 531 -1.77 -14.49 -12.36
CA LEU A 531 -0.62 -13.77 -12.93
C LEU A 531 0.64 -14.62 -12.93
N GLY A 532 0.89 -15.39 -11.86
CA GLY A 532 2.01 -16.32 -11.75
C GLY A 532 1.94 -17.44 -12.78
N LEU A 533 0.74 -18.02 -12.99
CA LEU A 533 0.50 -19.03 -14.04
C LEU A 533 0.85 -18.47 -15.42
N LEU A 534 0.36 -17.28 -15.77
CA LEU A 534 0.65 -16.62 -17.04
C LEU A 534 2.14 -16.30 -17.21
N ALA A 535 2.80 -15.84 -16.15
CA ALA A 535 4.21 -15.51 -16.19
C ALA A 535 5.09 -16.75 -16.44
N ILE A 536 4.78 -17.88 -15.80
CA ILE A 536 5.48 -19.16 -16.00
C ILE A 536 5.32 -19.63 -17.46
N LEU A 537 4.10 -19.66 -17.98
CA LEU A 537 3.82 -20.07 -19.37
C LEU A 537 4.53 -19.21 -20.41
N ARG A 538 4.65 -17.91 -20.16
CA ARG A 538 5.38 -16.99 -21.08
C ARG A 538 6.89 -17.18 -21.07
N THR A 539 7.46 -17.61 -19.96
CA THR A 539 8.91 -17.70 -19.78
C THR A 539 9.49 -19.04 -20.23
N HIS A 540 8.64 -20.06 -20.29
CA HIS A 540 9.01 -21.39 -20.78
C HIS A 540 8.43 -21.64 -22.17
N PRO A 541 9.13 -21.32 -23.26
CA PRO A 541 8.63 -21.51 -24.62
C PRO A 541 8.25 -22.96 -24.91
N ASP A 542 8.95 -23.92 -24.31
CA ASP A 542 8.69 -25.34 -24.45
C ASP A 542 7.38 -25.78 -23.74
N LEU A 543 6.97 -25.03 -22.70
CA LEU A 543 5.67 -25.14 -22.09
C LEU A 543 4.61 -24.29 -22.80
N SER A 544 5.01 -23.29 -23.57
CA SER A 544 4.14 -22.42 -24.36
C SER A 544 3.75 -23.00 -25.73
N GLN A 545 4.30 -24.14 -26.15
CA GLN A 545 3.68 -25.01 -27.16
C GLN A 545 2.30 -25.49 -26.73
N LEU A 546 1.86 -25.10 -25.54
CA LEU A 546 0.49 -25.08 -25.04
C LEU A 546 -0.46 -24.16 -25.84
N THR A 547 -0.01 -23.53 -26.91
CA THR A 547 -0.83 -22.70 -27.78
C THR A 547 -1.33 -23.48 -29.01
N ILE A 548 -2.62 -23.77 -28.94
CA ILE A 548 -3.58 -23.75 -30.09
C ILE A 548 -3.56 -24.93 -31.07
N THR A 549 -2.48 -25.69 -31.29
CA THR A 549 -2.54 -26.77 -32.30
C THR A 549 -1.98 -28.14 -31.93
N GLU A 550 -1.08 -28.26 -30.95
CA GLU A 550 -0.47 -29.56 -30.59
C GLU A 550 -0.05 -29.71 -29.09
N GLY A 551 -0.43 -28.78 -28.19
CA GLY A 551 -0.04 -28.80 -26.79
C GLY A 551 -1.20 -28.68 -25.80
N LEU A 552 -0.92 -28.87 -24.51
CA LEU A 552 -1.89 -28.70 -23.43
C LEU A 552 -2.35 -27.25 -23.32
N THR A 553 -3.60 -26.97 -23.56
CA THR A 553 -4.16 -25.63 -23.35
C THR A 553 -4.38 -25.36 -21.86
N ILE A 554 -4.40 -24.08 -21.45
CA ILE A 554 -4.79 -23.70 -20.08
C ILE A 554 -6.12 -24.36 -19.72
N THR A 555 -7.05 -24.43 -20.67
CA THR A 555 -8.35 -25.07 -20.52
C THR A 555 -8.25 -26.55 -20.15
N GLU A 556 -7.34 -27.30 -20.79
CA GLU A 556 -7.12 -28.71 -20.45
C GLU A 556 -6.50 -28.86 -19.07
N GLY A 557 -5.51 -28.01 -18.72
CA GLY A 557 -4.94 -27.99 -17.38
C GLY A 557 -5.98 -27.71 -16.30
N LEU A 558 -6.88 -26.76 -16.54
CA LEU A 558 -8.00 -26.46 -15.67
C LEU A 558 -9.00 -27.62 -15.59
N ALA A 559 -9.28 -28.30 -16.70
CA ALA A 559 -10.17 -29.46 -16.72
C ALA A 559 -9.58 -30.63 -15.91
N ILE A 560 -8.27 -30.91 -16.05
CA ILE A 560 -7.57 -31.92 -15.25
C ILE A 560 -7.69 -31.59 -13.77
N ALA A 561 -7.39 -30.35 -13.37
CA ALA A 561 -7.45 -29.93 -11.98
C ALA A 561 -8.89 -29.94 -11.43
N ALA A 562 -9.88 -29.56 -12.23
CA ALA A 562 -11.30 -29.58 -11.84
C ALA A 562 -11.82 -30.98 -11.59
N ALA A 563 -11.39 -31.96 -12.40
CA ALA A 563 -11.78 -33.35 -12.23
C ALA A 563 -11.29 -34.01 -10.93
N LEU A 564 -10.26 -33.43 -10.31
CA LEU A 564 -9.66 -33.92 -9.05
C LEU A 564 -10.22 -33.24 -7.80
N GLN A 565 -11.05 -32.22 -7.94
CA GLN A 565 -11.62 -31.55 -6.77
C GLN A 565 -12.63 -32.45 -6.05
N PRO A 566 -12.68 -32.44 -4.70
CA PRO A 566 -13.59 -33.27 -3.93
C PRO A 566 -15.06 -32.85 -4.06
N ILE A 567 -15.33 -31.73 -4.67
CA ILE A 567 -16.67 -31.17 -4.91
C ILE A 567 -17.00 -31.34 -6.38
N PRO A 568 -18.24 -31.73 -6.74
CA PRO A 568 -18.64 -31.79 -8.13
C PRO A 568 -18.48 -30.45 -8.82
N ALA A 569 -17.51 -30.36 -9.72
CA ALA A 569 -17.33 -29.20 -10.56
C ALA A 569 -18.56 -29.07 -11.47
N GLY A 570 -19.30 -27.97 -11.40
CA GLY A 570 -20.27 -27.63 -12.42
C GLY A 570 -19.56 -27.52 -13.78
N GLY A 571 -20.21 -27.97 -14.87
CA GLY A 571 -19.58 -28.05 -16.20
C GLY A 571 -18.99 -26.74 -16.73
N GLN A 572 -19.31 -25.60 -16.10
CA GLN A 572 -18.78 -24.26 -16.44
C GLN A 572 -17.57 -23.82 -15.60
N LEU A 573 -17.13 -24.62 -14.63
CA LEU A 573 -16.02 -24.22 -13.75
C LEU A 573 -14.72 -23.90 -14.49
N PRO A 574 -14.23 -24.71 -15.45
CA PRO A 574 -13.02 -24.38 -16.19
C PRO A 574 -13.14 -23.09 -16.99
N GLU A 575 -14.31 -22.81 -17.56
CA GLU A 575 -14.59 -21.60 -18.34
C GLU A 575 -14.56 -20.35 -17.45
N ASN A 576 -15.15 -20.37 -16.25
CA ASN A 576 -15.15 -19.27 -15.30
C ASN A 576 -13.72 -18.92 -14.85
N VAL A 577 -12.90 -19.95 -14.58
CA VAL A 577 -11.49 -19.75 -14.23
C VAL A 577 -10.70 -19.20 -15.42
N LEU A 578 -10.96 -19.71 -16.62
CA LEU A 578 -10.32 -19.24 -17.85
C LEU A 578 -10.62 -17.76 -18.12
N ASP A 579 -11.88 -17.35 -17.97
CA ASP A 579 -12.28 -15.95 -18.09
C ASP A 579 -11.60 -15.07 -17.04
N PHE A 580 -11.46 -15.57 -15.82
CA PHE A 580 -10.75 -14.88 -14.76
C PHE A 580 -9.27 -14.69 -15.11
N VAL A 581 -8.58 -15.72 -15.61
CA VAL A 581 -7.19 -15.69 -16.05
C VAL A 581 -7.03 -14.77 -17.27
N GLY A 582 -7.95 -14.86 -18.26
CA GLY A 582 -7.96 -14.04 -19.47
C GLY A 582 -7.99 -12.55 -19.18
N ARG A 583 -8.88 -12.11 -18.27
CA ARG A 583 -8.92 -10.69 -17.83
C ARG A 583 -7.60 -10.21 -17.22
N ARG A 584 -6.81 -11.08 -16.60
CA ARG A 584 -5.47 -10.74 -16.06
C ARG A 584 -4.41 -10.68 -17.14
N PHE A 585 -4.56 -11.51 -18.17
CA PHE A 585 -3.71 -11.43 -19.34
C PHE A 585 -3.89 -10.10 -20.09
N ASP A 586 -5.12 -9.68 -20.32
CA ASP A 586 -5.43 -8.40 -20.96
C ASP A 586 -4.86 -7.21 -20.18
N GLN A 587 -4.99 -7.22 -18.84
CA GLN A 587 -4.41 -6.20 -17.99
C GLN A 587 -2.88 -6.17 -18.09
N LEU A 588 -2.24 -7.34 -18.07
CA LEU A 588 -0.78 -7.46 -18.17
C LEU A 588 -0.25 -6.97 -19.53
N MET A 589 -1.03 -7.13 -20.60
CA MET A 589 -0.70 -6.63 -21.94
C MET A 589 -0.88 -5.11 -22.05
N LEU A 590 -1.82 -4.53 -21.30
CA LEU A 590 -2.03 -3.07 -21.25
C LEU A 590 -0.93 -2.37 -20.45
N ASP A 591 -0.50 -2.96 -19.33
CA ASP A 591 0.55 -2.41 -18.47
C ASP A 591 1.95 -2.43 -19.11
N GLN A 592 2.12 -3.18 -20.21
CA GLN A 592 3.38 -3.27 -20.98
C GLN A 592 3.43 -2.32 -22.21
N ARG A 593 2.35 -1.59 -22.50
CA ARG A 593 2.29 -0.55 -23.53
C ARG A 593 2.57 0.83 -22.96
#